data_3ffb0c7c393b3952e90426c114d999c4
#
_entry.id   3ffb0c7c393b3952e90426c114d999c4
#
_cell.length_a   1.000
_cell.length_b   1.000
_cell.length_c   1.000
_cell.angle_alpha   90.00
_cell.angle_beta   90.00
_cell.angle_gamma   90.00
#
_symmetry.space_group_name_H-M   'P 1'
#
loop_
_entity.id
_entity.type
_entity.pdbx_description
1 polymer ?
#
loop_
_entity_poly.entity_id
_entity_poly.type
_entity_poly.pdbx_seq_one_letter_code
_entity_poly.pdbx_strand_id
1 'polypeptide(L)'
;DFFVIVVYFVISYLMIPERRFYMFSYMMILWLFNLLNDTEFLGDLKNYQIYLIPENPLKKLIYVVLPAYFKISILIGTAILIAGIFNRMPVLTILQYFFMLLGYAMIFISGTVWATKVMKTKASVALENLLRMLIILLAAIPATGAGFLAWFLLKDLYVFQAVVTVVTIVMNFLVSAIILIACQGMMNGREI
;
A
#
# COMPACT_ATOMS: atom_id res chain seq x y z
N ASP A 1 -12.19 5.78 9.23
CA ASP A 1 -10.99 6.05 8.40
C ASP A 1 -10.75 7.54 8.12
N PHE A 2 -11.77 8.28 7.71
CA PHE A 2 -11.64 9.72 7.46
C PHE A 2 -11.17 10.50 8.70
N PHE A 3 -11.66 10.15 9.89
CA PHE A 3 -11.25 10.78 11.14
C PHE A 3 -9.73 10.67 11.40
N VAL A 4 -9.13 9.51 11.13
CA VAL A 4 -7.68 9.30 11.32
C VAL A 4 -6.87 10.19 10.37
N ILE A 5 -7.32 10.35 9.14
CA ILE A 5 -6.68 11.25 8.16
C ILE A 5 -6.74 12.70 8.63
N VAL A 6 -7.89 13.14 9.17
CA VAL A 6 -8.05 14.48 9.75
C VAL A 6 -7.09 14.67 10.94
N VAL A 7 -6.99 13.69 11.83
CA VAL A 7 -6.05 13.72 12.96
C VAL A 7 -4.60 13.85 12.46
N TYR A 8 -4.20 13.08 11.45
CA TYR A 8 -2.85 13.18 10.87
C TYR A 8 -2.61 14.54 10.21
N PHE A 9 -3.62 15.11 9.57
CA PHE A 9 -3.52 16.45 9.02
C PHE A 9 -3.30 17.48 10.12
N VAL A 10 -4.06 17.43 11.20
CA VAL A 10 -3.91 18.34 12.35
C VAL A 10 -2.54 18.18 13.02
N ILE A 11 -2.09 16.96 13.26
CA ILE A 11 -0.76 16.69 13.84
C ILE A 11 0.34 17.24 12.92
N SER A 12 0.25 17.02 11.62
CA SER A 12 1.24 17.54 10.66
C SER A 12 1.26 19.07 10.65
N TYR A 13 0.10 19.72 10.87
CA TYR A 13 -0.02 21.16 10.92
C TYR A 13 0.67 21.79 12.15
N LEU A 14 0.79 21.04 13.26
CA LEU A 14 1.54 21.46 14.44
C LEU A 14 3.07 21.43 14.26
N MET A 15 3.54 20.79 13.17
CA MET A 15 4.96 20.72 12.85
C MET A 15 5.47 21.99 12.15
N ILE A 16 6.80 22.05 11.96
CA ILE A 16 7.48 23.14 11.26
C ILE A 16 6.86 23.31 9.86
N PRO A 17 6.48 24.54 9.46
CA PRO A 17 5.74 24.80 8.21
C PRO A 17 6.32 24.14 6.97
N GLU A 18 7.65 24.15 6.81
CA GLU A 18 8.36 23.59 5.66
C GLU A 18 8.26 22.05 5.57
N ARG A 19 7.95 21.38 6.67
CA ARG A 19 7.91 19.90 6.75
C ARG A 19 6.50 19.32 6.84
N ARG A 20 5.46 20.16 6.95
CA ARG A 20 4.07 19.73 7.17
C ARG A 20 3.59 18.72 6.14
N PHE A 21 3.76 19.03 4.86
CA PHE A 21 3.34 18.17 3.76
C PHE A 21 4.06 16.82 3.77
N TYR A 22 5.37 16.82 3.98
CA TYR A 22 6.17 15.61 4.03
C TYR A 22 5.77 14.72 5.21
N MET A 23 5.60 15.32 6.39
CA MET A 23 5.15 14.59 7.58
C MET A 23 3.77 13.99 7.39
N PHE A 24 2.83 14.74 6.80
CA PHE A 24 1.51 14.21 6.45
C PHE A 24 1.62 13.01 5.50
N SER A 25 2.44 13.12 4.47
CA SER A 25 2.63 12.04 3.50
C SER A 25 3.22 10.78 4.15
N TYR A 26 4.16 10.92 5.08
CA TYR A 26 4.68 9.78 5.85
C TYR A 26 3.63 9.17 6.79
N MET A 27 2.82 10.00 7.45
CA MET A 27 1.71 9.51 8.28
C MET A 27 0.67 8.76 7.45
N MET A 28 0.46 9.12 6.18
CA MET A 28 -0.39 8.36 5.27
C MET A 28 0.14 6.95 5.00
N ILE A 29 1.46 6.74 4.98
CA ILE A 29 2.03 5.38 4.90
C ILE A 29 1.65 4.58 6.16
N LEU A 30 1.74 5.19 7.34
CA LEU A 30 1.30 4.54 8.58
C LEU A 30 -0.20 4.24 8.57
N TRP A 31 -1.02 5.14 7.98
CA TRP A 31 -2.45 4.89 7.83
C TRP A 31 -2.74 3.65 6.97
N LEU A 32 -1.91 3.34 5.97
CA LEU A 32 -2.07 2.14 5.16
C LEU A 32 -2.02 0.85 6.01
N PHE A 33 -1.37 0.86 7.20
CA PHE A 33 -1.45 -0.26 8.13
C PHE A 33 -2.87 -0.54 8.65
N ASN A 34 -3.78 0.45 8.63
CA ASN A 34 -5.18 0.22 8.99
C ASN A 34 -5.90 -0.68 7.99
N LEU A 35 -5.40 -0.80 6.76
CA LEU A 35 -5.90 -1.77 5.78
C LEU A 35 -5.74 -3.22 6.23
N LEU A 36 -4.85 -3.49 7.18
CA LEU A 36 -4.71 -4.80 7.82
C LEU A 36 -6.00 -5.24 8.51
N ASN A 37 -6.79 -4.27 8.97
CA ASN A 37 -8.04 -4.48 9.69
C ASN A 37 -9.28 -4.19 8.83
N ASP A 38 -9.12 -3.99 7.52
CA ASP A 38 -10.26 -3.82 6.61
C ASP A 38 -11.02 -5.14 6.50
N THR A 39 -12.11 -5.23 7.29
CA THR A 39 -12.97 -6.41 7.37
C THR A 39 -13.69 -6.67 6.05
N GLU A 40 -13.97 -5.62 5.26
CA GLU A 40 -14.63 -5.73 3.94
C GLU A 40 -13.70 -6.44 2.95
N PHE A 41 -12.48 -5.94 2.78
CA PHE A 41 -11.48 -6.55 1.89
C PHE A 41 -11.14 -7.99 2.28
N LEU A 42 -10.97 -8.25 3.59
CA LEU A 42 -10.72 -9.61 4.09
C LEU A 42 -11.93 -10.52 3.93
N GLY A 43 -13.14 -9.98 4.08
CA GLY A 43 -14.40 -10.67 3.82
C GLY A 43 -14.48 -11.10 2.35
N ASP A 44 -14.16 -10.19 1.43
CA ASP A 44 -14.17 -10.47 0.00
C ASP A 44 -13.14 -11.53 -0.40
N LEU A 45 -11.93 -11.51 0.19
CA LEU A 45 -10.92 -12.55 -0.02
C LEU A 45 -11.37 -13.94 0.43
N LYS A 46 -12.23 -14.01 1.46
CA LYS A 46 -12.78 -15.26 2.03
C LYS A 46 -14.16 -15.60 1.47
N ASN A 47 -14.71 -14.78 0.56
CA ASN A 47 -16.07 -14.97 0.08
C ASN A 47 -16.15 -16.19 -0.83
N TYR A 48 -16.93 -17.20 -0.38
CA TYR A 48 -17.13 -18.45 -1.11
C TYR A 48 -17.66 -18.26 -2.54
N GLN A 49 -18.47 -17.25 -2.78
CA GLN A 49 -19.07 -16.99 -4.12
C GLN A 49 -18.01 -16.72 -5.19
N ILE A 50 -16.87 -16.11 -4.84
CA ILE A 50 -15.78 -15.82 -5.77
C ILE A 50 -15.13 -17.12 -6.27
N TYR A 51 -15.07 -18.16 -5.43
CA TYR A 51 -14.50 -19.44 -5.80
C TYR A 51 -15.37 -20.20 -6.82
N LEU A 52 -16.67 -19.93 -6.85
CA LEU A 52 -17.63 -20.59 -7.75
C LEU A 52 -17.59 -20.01 -9.17
N ILE A 53 -17.00 -18.83 -9.37
CA ILE A 53 -16.92 -18.21 -10.70
C ILE A 53 -15.99 -19.07 -11.59
N PRO A 54 -16.43 -19.48 -12.80
CA PRO A 54 -15.62 -20.31 -13.71
C PRO A 54 -14.57 -19.48 -14.46
N GLU A 55 -13.70 -18.79 -13.74
CA GLU A 55 -12.66 -17.89 -14.25
C GLU A 55 -11.26 -18.34 -13.80
N ASN A 56 -10.22 -17.81 -14.48
CA ASN A 56 -8.85 -18.02 -14.09
C ASN A 56 -8.60 -17.49 -12.66
N PRO A 57 -7.90 -18.25 -11.78
CA PRO A 57 -7.62 -17.86 -10.40
C PRO A 57 -7.01 -16.47 -10.25
N LEU A 58 -6.12 -16.09 -11.15
CA LEU A 58 -5.52 -14.74 -11.13
C LEU A 58 -6.57 -13.65 -11.39
N LYS A 59 -7.52 -13.87 -12.31
CA LYS A 59 -8.58 -12.91 -12.56
C LYS A 59 -9.51 -12.74 -11.36
N LYS A 60 -9.86 -13.85 -10.67
CA LYS A 60 -10.64 -13.80 -9.43
C LYS A 60 -9.96 -12.96 -8.38
N LEU A 61 -8.65 -13.15 -8.20
CA LEU A 61 -7.87 -12.36 -7.25
C LEU A 61 -7.83 -10.88 -7.63
N ILE A 62 -7.71 -10.56 -8.91
CA ILE A 62 -7.74 -9.18 -9.41
C ILE A 62 -9.10 -8.54 -9.14
N TYR A 63 -10.22 -9.27 -9.30
CA TYR A 63 -11.55 -8.75 -9.01
C TYR A 63 -11.76 -8.33 -7.54
N VAL A 64 -11.04 -8.94 -6.61
CA VAL A 64 -11.05 -8.56 -5.19
C VAL A 64 -10.08 -7.42 -4.91
N VAL A 65 -8.87 -7.48 -5.46
CA VAL A 65 -7.80 -6.52 -5.21
C VAL A 65 -8.10 -5.16 -5.84
N LEU A 66 -8.63 -5.15 -7.06
CA LEU A 66 -8.80 -3.92 -7.83
C LEU A 66 -9.78 -2.92 -7.20
N PRO A 67 -10.98 -3.32 -6.74
CA PRO A 67 -11.89 -2.40 -6.05
C PRO A 67 -11.28 -1.81 -4.78
N ALA A 68 -10.60 -2.63 -3.96
CA ALA A 68 -9.91 -2.17 -2.76
C ALA A 68 -8.82 -1.15 -3.10
N TYR A 69 -8.03 -1.42 -4.14
CA TYR A 69 -6.99 -0.50 -4.61
C TYR A 69 -7.58 0.83 -5.09
N PHE A 70 -8.68 0.82 -5.86
CA PHE A 70 -9.35 2.04 -6.31
C PHE A 70 -9.91 2.85 -5.15
N LYS A 71 -10.59 2.22 -4.19
CA LYS A 71 -11.12 2.87 -2.99
C LYS A 71 -10.02 3.63 -2.24
N ILE A 72 -8.89 2.97 -2.02
CA ILE A 72 -7.73 3.54 -1.33
C ILE A 72 -7.08 4.65 -2.17
N SER A 73 -6.96 4.45 -3.49
CA SER A 73 -6.36 5.43 -4.40
C SER A 73 -7.12 6.74 -4.41
N ILE A 74 -8.46 6.70 -4.40
CA ILE A 74 -9.31 7.89 -4.32
C ILE A 74 -9.08 8.60 -2.98
N LEU A 75 -9.02 7.86 -1.89
CA LEU A 75 -8.87 8.41 -0.55
C LEU A 75 -7.48 9.04 -0.35
N ILE A 76 -6.42 8.37 -0.80
CA ILE A 76 -5.05 8.92 -0.81
C ILE A 76 -5.00 10.16 -1.71
N GLY A 77 -5.57 10.07 -2.92
CA GLY A 77 -5.57 11.18 -3.88
C GLY A 77 -6.20 12.44 -3.31
N THR A 78 -7.38 12.32 -2.73
CA THR A 78 -8.08 13.45 -2.10
C THR A 78 -7.30 14.01 -0.91
N ALA A 79 -6.75 13.16 -0.05
CA ALA A 79 -5.99 13.58 1.12
C ALA A 79 -4.69 14.34 0.74
N ILE A 80 -3.92 13.80 -0.21
CA ILE A 80 -2.67 14.40 -0.67
C ILE A 80 -2.90 15.70 -1.45
N LEU A 81 -3.97 15.76 -2.26
CA LEU A 81 -4.36 16.99 -2.97
C LEU A 81 -4.72 18.10 -1.98
N ILE A 82 -5.57 17.81 -1.01
CA ILE A 82 -5.95 18.77 0.02
C ILE A 82 -4.70 19.25 0.78
N ALA A 83 -3.88 18.33 1.28
CA ALA A 83 -2.66 18.67 2.02
C ALA A 83 -1.67 19.49 1.16
N GLY A 84 -1.52 19.14 -0.12
CA GLY A 84 -0.64 19.86 -1.05
C GLY A 84 -1.10 21.28 -1.31
N ILE A 85 -2.39 21.50 -1.54
CA ILE A 85 -2.98 22.83 -1.75
C ILE A 85 -2.81 23.69 -0.51
N PHE A 86 -3.15 23.18 0.68
CA PHE A 86 -3.01 23.91 1.94
C PHE A 86 -1.56 24.31 2.24
N ASN A 87 -0.59 23.47 1.88
CA ASN A 87 0.84 23.75 2.08
C ASN A 87 1.49 24.45 0.87
N ARG A 88 0.73 24.86 -0.15
CA ARG A 88 1.22 25.52 -1.38
C ARG A 88 2.36 24.78 -2.07
N MET A 89 2.27 23.44 -2.09
CA MET A 89 3.30 22.62 -2.69
C MET A 89 3.24 22.66 -4.22
N PRO A 90 4.39 22.54 -4.92
CA PRO A 90 4.42 22.40 -6.37
C PRO A 90 3.62 21.16 -6.81
N VAL A 91 2.87 21.27 -7.90
CA VAL A 91 2.04 20.19 -8.45
C VAL A 91 2.86 18.92 -8.70
N LEU A 92 4.09 19.07 -9.18
CA LEU A 92 4.99 17.95 -9.42
C LEU A 92 5.29 17.16 -8.12
N THR A 93 5.51 17.86 -7.02
CA THR A 93 5.75 17.24 -5.71
C THR A 93 4.49 16.50 -5.22
N ILE A 94 3.31 17.11 -5.38
CA ILE A 94 2.04 16.46 -5.03
C ILE A 94 1.88 15.14 -5.81
N LEU A 95 2.11 15.16 -7.12
CA LEU A 95 2.03 13.98 -7.98
C LEU A 95 3.08 12.91 -7.59
N GLN A 96 4.30 13.31 -7.29
CA GLN A 96 5.34 12.38 -6.82
C GLN A 96 4.90 11.61 -5.57
N TYR A 97 4.42 12.32 -4.54
CA TYR A 97 3.98 11.69 -3.30
C TYR A 97 2.70 10.87 -3.49
N PHE A 98 1.79 11.31 -4.34
CA PHE A 98 0.61 10.55 -4.71
C PHE A 98 0.98 9.18 -5.31
N PHE A 99 1.81 9.16 -6.36
CA PHE A 99 2.22 7.91 -6.99
C PHE A 99 3.07 7.03 -6.05
N MET A 100 3.90 7.62 -5.21
CA MET A 100 4.65 6.88 -4.20
C MET A 100 3.71 6.15 -3.23
N LEU A 101 2.69 6.84 -2.72
CA LEU A 101 1.70 6.24 -1.82
C LEU A 101 0.86 5.18 -2.51
N LEU A 102 0.52 5.34 -3.80
CA LEU A 102 -0.14 4.29 -4.59
C LEU A 102 0.71 3.03 -4.70
N GLY A 103 2.02 3.18 -4.91
CA GLY A 103 2.94 2.05 -4.91
C GLY A 103 2.95 1.32 -3.57
N TYR A 104 3.00 2.05 -2.45
CA TYR A 104 2.90 1.44 -1.13
C TYR A 104 1.53 0.80 -0.88
N ALA A 105 0.43 1.42 -1.30
CA ALA A 105 -0.90 0.82 -1.17
C ALA A 105 -0.98 -0.55 -1.86
N MET A 106 -0.37 -0.70 -3.05
CA MET A 106 -0.30 -2.01 -3.72
C MET A 106 0.49 -3.05 -2.92
N ILE A 107 1.63 -2.67 -2.31
CA ILE A 107 2.41 -3.56 -1.42
C ILE A 107 1.56 -4.00 -0.22
N PHE A 108 0.83 -3.07 0.40
CA PHE A 108 0.00 -3.38 1.56
C PHE A 108 -1.13 -4.34 1.21
N ILE A 109 -1.82 -4.12 0.09
CA ILE A 109 -2.89 -5.01 -0.39
C ILE A 109 -2.32 -6.38 -0.73
N SER A 110 -1.27 -6.46 -1.53
CA SER A 110 -0.66 -7.73 -1.94
C SER A 110 -0.05 -8.48 -0.75
N GLY A 111 0.59 -7.76 0.18
CA GLY A 111 1.09 -8.32 1.44
C GLY A 111 -0.02 -8.88 2.32
N THR A 112 -1.19 -8.22 2.37
CA THR A 112 -2.37 -8.74 3.08
C THR A 112 -2.90 -10.02 2.43
N VAL A 113 -2.94 -10.09 1.10
CA VAL A 113 -3.28 -11.33 0.37
C VAL A 113 -2.30 -12.44 0.70
N TRP A 114 -1.00 -12.16 0.68
CA TRP A 114 0.02 -13.15 1.03
C TRP A 114 -0.11 -13.62 2.47
N ALA A 115 -0.31 -12.70 3.40
CA ALA A 115 -0.54 -13.02 4.80
C ALA A 115 -1.76 -13.93 4.98
N THR A 116 -2.86 -13.64 4.29
CA THR A 116 -4.08 -14.48 4.34
C THR A 116 -3.82 -15.89 3.80
N LYS A 117 -2.98 -16.02 2.76
CA LYS A 117 -2.55 -17.34 2.23
C LYS A 117 -1.73 -18.15 3.23
N VAL A 118 -0.82 -17.49 3.94
CA VAL A 118 0.09 -18.15 4.91
C VAL A 118 -0.66 -18.53 6.19
N MET A 119 -1.59 -17.69 6.63
CA MET A 119 -2.33 -17.88 7.87
C MET A 119 -3.56 -18.78 7.68
N LYS A 120 -3.35 -20.08 7.47
CA LYS A 120 -4.43 -21.08 7.32
C LYS A 120 -5.11 -21.48 8.64
N THR A 121 -4.54 -21.15 9.79
CA THR A 121 -5.00 -21.63 11.11
C THR A 121 -5.65 -20.51 11.91
N LYS A 122 -6.60 -20.89 12.79
CA LYS A 122 -7.25 -19.99 13.74
C LYS A 122 -6.25 -19.51 14.81
N ALA A 123 -5.47 -18.49 14.47
CA ALA A 123 -4.63 -17.79 15.42
C ALA A 123 -5.46 -16.74 16.19
N SER A 124 -4.96 -16.25 17.32
CA SER A 124 -5.56 -15.09 17.97
C SER A 124 -5.48 -13.87 17.06
N VAL A 125 -6.48 -12.99 17.10
CA VAL A 125 -6.53 -11.77 16.27
C VAL A 125 -5.25 -10.94 16.40
N ALA A 126 -4.67 -10.87 17.60
CA ALA A 126 -3.42 -10.15 17.84
C ALA A 126 -2.23 -10.78 17.08
N LEU A 127 -2.14 -12.10 17.07
CA LEU A 127 -1.10 -12.84 16.36
C LEU A 127 -1.28 -12.72 14.84
N GLU A 128 -2.53 -12.77 14.35
CA GLU A 128 -2.83 -12.54 12.93
C GLU A 128 -2.37 -11.15 12.47
N ASN A 129 -2.68 -10.12 13.23
CA ASN A 129 -2.28 -8.75 12.88
C ASN A 129 -0.77 -8.56 12.91
N LEU A 130 -0.09 -9.15 13.89
CA LEU A 130 1.38 -9.10 13.98
C LEU A 130 2.04 -9.81 12.80
N LEU A 131 1.59 -11.01 12.46
CA LEU A 131 2.10 -11.77 11.31
C LEU A 131 1.85 -11.03 9.99
N ARG A 132 0.65 -10.45 9.82
CA ARG A 132 0.35 -9.59 8.66
C ARG A 132 1.33 -8.44 8.54
N MET A 133 1.53 -7.71 9.63
CA MET A 133 2.47 -6.60 9.68
C MET A 133 3.88 -7.04 9.27
N LEU A 134 4.36 -8.16 9.81
CA LEU A 134 5.68 -8.70 9.45
C LEU A 134 5.78 -9.07 7.96
N ILE A 135 4.76 -9.72 7.40
CA ILE A 135 4.73 -10.11 5.99
C ILE A 135 4.73 -8.87 5.07
N ILE A 136 3.96 -7.84 5.42
CA ILE A 136 3.96 -6.59 4.67
C ILE A 136 5.31 -5.89 4.73
N LEU A 137 5.94 -5.84 5.92
CA LEU A 137 7.28 -5.29 6.06
C LEU A 137 8.29 -6.06 5.19
N LEU A 138 8.23 -7.39 5.19
CA LEU A 138 9.05 -8.23 4.30
C LEU A 138 8.81 -7.92 2.82
N ALA A 139 7.55 -7.75 2.42
CA ALA A 139 7.18 -7.41 1.04
C ALA A 139 7.70 -6.00 0.64
N ALA A 140 7.83 -5.07 1.58
CA ALA A 140 8.31 -3.72 1.33
C ALA A 140 9.86 -3.63 1.24
N ILE A 141 10.61 -4.61 1.77
CA ILE A 141 12.08 -4.60 1.78
C ILE A 141 12.71 -4.41 0.39
N PRO A 142 12.30 -5.14 -0.68
CA PRO A 142 12.93 -4.99 -1.98
C PRO A 142 12.77 -3.57 -2.56
N ALA A 143 11.60 -2.96 -2.38
CA ALA A 143 11.33 -1.63 -2.90
C ALA A 143 12.06 -0.54 -2.11
N THR A 144 12.07 -0.63 -0.78
CA THR A 144 12.80 0.31 0.08
C THR A 144 14.31 0.17 -0.12
N GLY A 145 14.80 -1.06 -0.26
CA GLY A 145 16.20 -1.35 -0.58
C GLY A 145 16.63 -0.79 -1.93
N ALA A 146 15.82 -0.98 -2.98
CA ALA A 146 16.09 -0.43 -4.30
C ALA A 146 16.07 1.11 -4.28
N GLY A 147 15.12 1.72 -3.57
CA GLY A 147 15.07 3.17 -3.37
C GLY A 147 16.30 3.70 -2.64
N PHE A 148 16.77 3.00 -1.60
CA PHE A 148 17.98 3.35 -0.86
C PHE A 148 19.23 3.22 -1.73
N LEU A 149 19.37 2.15 -2.50
CA LEU A 149 20.48 1.97 -3.44
C LEU A 149 20.48 3.07 -4.51
N ALA A 150 19.32 3.38 -5.08
CA ALA A 150 19.19 4.46 -6.05
C ALA A 150 19.59 5.81 -5.42
N TRP A 151 19.15 6.08 -4.19
CA TRP A 151 19.57 7.28 -3.45
C TRP A 151 21.08 7.33 -3.25
N PHE A 152 21.71 6.23 -2.83
CA PHE A 152 23.14 6.16 -2.56
C PHE A 152 23.98 6.35 -3.83
N LEU A 153 23.56 5.76 -4.95
CA LEU A 153 24.28 5.80 -6.22
C LEU A 153 24.09 7.13 -6.97
N LEU A 154 22.94 7.80 -6.80
CA LEU A 154 22.53 8.92 -7.65
C LEU A 154 22.42 10.24 -6.87
N LYS A 155 22.85 10.32 -5.61
CA LYS A 155 22.72 11.49 -4.75
C LYS A 155 23.30 12.78 -5.34
N ASP A 156 24.29 12.67 -6.22
CA ASP A 156 24.98 13.80 -6.84
C ASP A 156 24.30 14.27 -8.14
N LEU A 157 23.23 13.60 -8.59
CA LEU A 157 22.48 13.99 -9.78
C LEU A 157 21.35 14.96 -9.43
N TYR A 158 21.16 16.01 -10.24
CA TYR A 158 20.09 17.00 -10.05
C TYR A 158 18.68 16.39 -9.98
N VAL A 159 18.45 15.27 -10.69
CA VAL A 159 17.15 14.58 -10.77
C VAL A 159 17.05 13.38 -9.84
N PHE A 160 17.96 13.21 -8.88
CA PHE A 160 18.02 11.99 -8.07
C PHE A 160 16.71 11.66 -7.32
N GLN A 161 16.02 12.69 -6.80
CA GLN A 161 14.74 12.47 -6.09
C GLN A 161 13.66 11.88 -7.01
N ALA A 162 13.55 12.35 -8.23
CA ALA A 162 12.59 11.82 -9.20
C ALA A 162 12.93 10.37 -9.55
N VAL A 163 14.22 10.06 -9.77
CA VAL A 163 14.66 8.70 -10.09
C VAL A 163 14.41 7.75 -8.93
N VAL A 164 14.75 8.14 -7.70
CA VAL A 164 14.47 7.33 -6.49
C VAL A 164 12.98 7.04 -6.37
N THR A 165 12.14 8.06 -6.59
CA THR A 165 10.68 7.89 -6.54
C THR A 165 10.21 6.90 -7.60
N VAL A 166 10.63 7.04 -8.85
CA VAL A 166 10.25 6.15 -9.95
C VAL A 166 10.72 4.71 -9.68
N VAL A 167 11.96 4.52 -9.25
CA VAL A 167 12.51 3.20 -8.90
C VAL A 167 11.68 2.55 -7.80
N THR A 168 11.37 3.30 -6.74
CA THR A 168 10.56 2.78 -5.62
C THR A 168 9.16 2.38 -6.08
N ILE A 169 8.50 3.19 -6.91
CA ILE A 169 7.17 2.91 -7.46
C ILE A 169 7.21 1.63 -8.30
N VAL A 170 8.12 1.56 -9.27
CA VAL A 170 8.26 0.40 -10.17
C VAL A 170 8.52 -0.88 -9.37
N MET A 171 9.41 -0.83 -8.39
CA MET A 171 9.71 -1.98 -7.54
C MET A 171 8.51 -2.40 -6.69
N ASN A 172 7.74 -1.45 -6.15
CA ASN A 172 6.52 -1.75 -5.40
C ASN A 172 5.50 -2.49 -6.27
N PHE A 173 5.27 -2.03 -7.51
CA PHE A 173 4.35 -2.71 -8.43
C PHE A 173 4.86 -4.08 -8.86
N LEU A 174 6.15 -4.23 -9.16
CA LEU A 174 6.76 -5.52 -9.52
C LEU A 174 6.65 -6.54 -8.40
N VAL A 175 7.02 -6.17 -7.18
CA VAL A 175 6.92 -7.06 -6.01
C VAL A 175 5.46 -7.44 -5.76
N SER A 176 4.54 -6.49 -5.84
CA SER A 176 3.10 -6.75 -5.69
C SER A 176 2.58 -7.73 -6.75
N ALA A 177 2.97 -7.55 -8.01
CA ALA A 177 2.58 -8.46 -9.09
C ALA A 177 3.11 -9.88 -8.85
N ILE A 178 4.37 -10.02 -8.44
CA ILE A 178 4.97 -11.32 -8.10
C ILE A 178 4.20 -12.00 -6.96
N ILE A 179 3.88 -11.24 -5.90
CA ILE A 179 3.11 -11.76 -4.75
C ILE A 179 1.72 -12.21 -5.20
N LEU A 180 1.00 -11.42 -5.99
CA LEU A 180 -0.35 -11.77 -6.47
C LEU A 180 -0.32 -13.01 -7.36
N ILE A 181 0.66 -13.13 -8.26
CA ILE A 181 0.85 -14.33 -9.08
C ILE A 181 1.16 -15.55 -8.20
N ALA A 182 2.02 -15.41 -7.21
CA ALA A 182 2.33 -16.49 -6.27
C ALA A 182 1.12 -16.89 -5.42
N CYS A 183 0.20 -15.97 -5.16
CA CYS A 183 -0.98 -16.20 -4.35
C CYS A 183 -2.21 -16.67 -5.14
N GLN A 184 -2.18 -16.69 -6.49
CA GLN A 184 -3.33 -17.05 -7.31
C GLN A 184 -3.94 -18.43 -6.97
N GLY A 185 -3.12 -19.41 -6.57
CA GLY A 185 -3.58 -20.75 -6.19
C GLY A 185 -4.58 -20.76 -5.03
N MET A 186 -4.58 -19.72 -4.18
CA MET A 186 -5.54 -19.53 -3.10
C MET A 186 -7.00 -19.49 -3.63
N MET A 187 -7.21 -19.01 -4.86
CA MET A 187 -8.54 -18.89 -5.47
C MET A 187 -9.05 -20.18 -6.13
N ASN A 188 -8.33 -21.28 -6.07
CA ASN A 188 -8.75 -22.58 -6.64
C ASN A 188 -9.57 -23.45 -5.67
N GLY A 189 -9.83 -22.98 -4.45
CA GLY A 189 -10.61 -23.74 -3.46
C GLY A 189 -9.95 -25.03 -2.94
N ARG A 190 -8.77 -25.39 -3.42
CA ARG A 190 -8.02 -26.62 -3.02
C ARG A 190 -7.09 -26.39 -1.83
N GLU A 191 -6.91 -25.13 -1.42
CA GLU A 191 -5.93 -24.74 -0.39
C GLU A 191 -6.56 -24.15 0.87
N ILE A 192 -7.91 -24.35 1.06
CA ILE A 192 -8.64 -23.88 2.26
C ILE A 192 -8.80 -25.03 3.25
#